data_fe937401cd2be8c3d7e8a69bfbddde2c
#
_entry.id   fe937401cd2be8c3d7e8a69bfbddde2c
#
_cell.length_a   1.000
_cell.length_b   1.000
_cell.length_c   1.000
_cell.angle_alpha   90.00
_cell.angle_beta   90.00
_cell.angle_gamma   90.00
#
_symmetry.space_group_name_H-M   'P 1'
#
loop_
_entity.id
_entity.type
_entity.pdbx_description
1 polymer ?
#
loop_
_entity_poly.entity_id
_entity_poly.type
_entity_poly.pdbx_seq_one_letter_code
_entity_poly.pdbx_strand_id
1 'polypeptide(L)'
;MVLAAIQARGIKVRVVSRRFNLLQVQRGDDAWLIKGTSFPVNSQPACLVANNKFLTKKMFRFYDILTPRSWLARTPQEALRVMTRQQMFPCVLKPARGAHGKKVYVNIESEAEFREMLVHVFAGKRRQDILIEEYVAGKDYRVLVVGSGVAAVME
;
A
#
# COMPACT_ATOMS: atom_id res chain seq x y z
N MET A 1 -7.35 -21.31 9.83
CA MET A 1 -6.64 -20.70 10.99
C MET A 1 -7.37 -19.45 11.53
N VAL A 2 -7.61 -18.38 10.78
CA VAL A 2 -8.28 -17.15 11.29
C VAL A 2 -9.71 -17.40 11.77
N LEU A 3 -10.54 -18.12 11.00
CA LEU A 3 -11.92 -18.43 11.36
C LEU A 3 -12.01 -19.22 12.67
N ALA A 4 -11.16 -20.23 12.87
CA ALA A 4 -11.13 -21.02 14.08
C ALA A 4 -10.74 -20.16 15.31
N ALA A 5 -9.79 -19.25 15.17
CA ALA A 5 -9.37 -18.34 16.23
C ALA A 5 -10.47 -17.34 16.63
N ILE A 6 -11.28 -16.90 15.67
CA ILE A 6 -12.43 -16.03 15.90
C ILE A 6 -13.53 -16.81 16.65
N GLN A 7 -13.84 -18.03 16.20
CA GLN A 7 -14.86 -18.87 16.82
C GLN A 7 -14.49 -19.29 18.24
N ALA A 8 -13.20 -19.59 18.49
CA ALA A 8 -12.70 -19.91 19.84
C ALA A 8 -12.88 -18.75 20.86
N ARG A 9 -13.11 -17.53 20.38
CA ARG A 9 -13.39 -16.33 21.21
C ARG A 9 -14.89 -16.03 21.36
N GLY A 10 -15.75 -16.99 21.02
CA GLY A 10 -17.21 -16.82 21.10
C GLY A 10 -17.80 -15.87 20.06
N ILE A 11 -17.03 -15.55 19.03
CA ILE A 11 -17.48 -14.69 17.92
C ILE A 11 -18.13 -15.57 16.85
N LYS A 12 -19.39 -15.31 16.54
CA LYS A 12 -20.08 -16.02 15.46
C LYS A 12 -19.64 -15.44 14.12
N VAL A 13 -19.35 -16.31 13.16
CA VAL A 13 -18.92 -15.91 11.82
C VAL A 13 -19.83 -16.52 10.76
N ARG A 14 -20.36 -15.70 9.89
CA ARG A 14 -21.14 -16.09 8.72
C ARG A 14 -20.41 -15.64 7.45
N VAL A 15 -20.13 -16.56 6.54
CA VAL A 15 -19.56 -16.23 5.23
C VAL A 15 -20.67 -15.69 4.34
N VAL A 16 -20.60 -14.41 4.01
CA VAL A 16 -21.54 -13.75 3.08
C VAL A 16 -21.10 -14.03 1.64
N SER A 17 -19.80 -13.90 1.34
CA SER A 17 -19.24 -14.23 0.04
C SER A 17 -17.78 -14.65 0.12
N ARG A 18 -17.47 -15.89 -0.28
CA ARG A 18 -16.08 -16.39 -0.39
C ARG A 18 -15.30 -15.65 -1.49
N ARG A 19 -15.95 -15.42 -2.64
CA ARG A 19 -15.34 -14.74 -3.79
C ARG A 19 -14.84 -13.34 -3.46
N PHE A 20 -15.58 -12.62 -2.62
CA PHE A 20 -15.26 -11.24 -2.25
C PHE A 20 -14.63 -11.10 -0.85
N ASN A 21 -14.31 -12.21 -0.19
CA ASN A 21 -13.81 -12.24 1.19
C ASN A 21 -14.67 -11.39 2.13
N LEU A 22 -16.01 -11.55 2.01
CA LEU A 22 -16.98 -10.82 2.81
C LEU A 22 -17.54 -11.73 3.89
N LEU A 23 -17.36 -11.33 5.13
CA LEU A 23 -17.80 -12.03 6.33
C LEU A 23 -18.72 -11.13 7.14
N GLN A 24 -19.70 -11.71 7.77
CA GLN A 24 -20.42 -11.11 8.90
C GLN A 24 -19.87 -11.76 10.19
N VAL A 25 -19.47 -10.93 11.13
CA VAL A 25 -19.06 -11.36 12.48
C VAL A 25 -20.02 -10.79 13.48
N GLN A 26 -20.33 -11.56 14.52
CA GLN A 26 -21.29 -11.15 15.56
C GLN A 26 -20.73 -11.52 16.95
N ARG A 27 -20.82 -10.60 17.88
CA ARG A 27 -20.50 -10.79 19.30
C ARG A 27 -21.60 -10.17 20.13
N GLY A 28 -22.37 -11.00 20.86
CA GLY A 28 -23.58 -10.56 21.51
C GLY A 28 -24.58 -10.03 20.49
N ASP A 29 -25.13 -8.85 20.73
CA ASP A 29 -26.09 -8.17 19.84
C ASP A 29 -25.40 -7.36 18.72
N ASP A 30 -24.11 -7.16 18.81
CA ASP A 30 -23.35 -6.41 17.80
C ASP A 30 -22.96 -7.29 16.62
N ALA A 31 -23.22 -6.78 15.40
CA ALA A 31 -22.86 -7.44 14.15
C ALA A 31 -22.14 -6.48 13.21
N TRP A 32 -21.05 -6.97 12.61
CA TRP A 32 -20.22 -6.19 11.68
C TRP A 32 -19.94 -6.94 10.39
N LEU A 33 -19.72 -6.19 9.31
CA LEU A 33 -19.19 -6.72 8.07
C LEU A 33 -17.67 -6.51 8.03
N ILE A 34 -16.94 -7.56 7.66
CA ILE A 34 -15.49 -7.53 7.42
C ILE A 34 -15.26 -7.92 5.97
N LYS A 35 -14.53 -7.11 5.23
CA LYS A 35 -14.13 -7.39 3.85
C LYS A 35 -12.60 -7.43 3.73
N GLY A 36 -12.06 -8.64 3.54
CA GLY A 36 -10.62 -8.84 3.50
C GLY A 36 -9.95 -8.35 4.78
N THR A 37 -9.11 -7.30 4.67
CA THR A 37 -8.42 -6.66 5.81
C THR A 37 -9.11 -5.37 6.28
N SER A 38 -10.29 -5.05 5.77
CA SER A 38 -11.06 -3.87 6.18
C SER A 38 -11.97 -4.22 7.34
N PHE A 39 -11.69 -3.61 8.49
CA PHE A 39 -12.42 -3.79 9.74
C PHE A 39 -13.22 -2.54 10.09
N PRO A 40 -14.35 -2.66 10.82
CA PRO A 40 -15.21 -1.52 11.18
C PRO A 40 -14.52 -0.45 12.03
N VAL A 41 -13.46 -0.81 12.73
CA VAL A 41 -12.65 0.11 13.54
C VAL A 41 -11.87 1.13 12.73
N ASN A 42 -11.70 0.90 11.43
CA ASN A 42 -11.01 1.82 10.53
C ASN A 42 -12.04 2.71 9.83
N SER A 43 -11.87 4.02 9.92
CA SER A 43 -12.73 4.93 9.17
C SER A 43 -12.54 4.77 7.65
N GLN A 44 -13.58 5.07 6.88
CA GLN A 44 -13.49 5.02 5.43
C GLN A 44 -12.37 5.92 4.87
N PRO A 45 -12.19 7.17 5.33
CA PRO A 45 -11.07 8.00 4.89
C PRO A 45 -9.71 7.38 5.20
N ALA A 46 -9.51 6.76 6.37
CA ALA A 46 -8.27 6.08 6.70
C ALA A 46 -7.98 4.92 5.75
N CYS A 47 -8.99 4.12 5.40
CA CYS A 47 -8.84 3.04 4.42
C CYS A 47 -8.49 3.57 3.03
N LEU A 48 -9.09 4.69 2.59
CA LEU A 48 -8.79 5.31 1.29
C LEU A 48 -7.35 5.84 1.24
N VAL A 49 -6.89 6.46 2.32
CA VAL A 49 -5.50 6.94 2.45
C VAL A 49 -4.53 5.76 2.41
N ALA A 50 -4.75 4.72 3.21
CA ALA A 50 -3.89 3.55 3.29
C ALA A 50 -3.79 2.78 1.94
N ASN A 51 -4.83 2.81 1.12
CA ASN A 51 -4.84 2.20 -0.21
C ASN A 51 -4.12 3.02 -1.30
N ASN A 52 -3.61 4.20 -0.96
CA ASN A 52 -2.86 5.06 -1.87
C ASN A 52 -1.53 5.48 -1.24
N LYS A 53 -0.43 4.90 -1.72
CA LYS A 53 0.92 5.13 -1.18
C LYS A 53 1.31 6.61 -1.16
N PHE A 54 0.87 7.39 -2.15
CA PHE A 54 1.16 8.82 -2.19
C PHE A 54 0.38 9.60 -1.13
N LEU A 55 -0.90 9.28 -0.92
CA LEU A 55 -1.69 9.89 0.16
C LEU A 55 -1.16 9.49 1.53
N THR A 56 -0.79 8.21 1.72
CA THR A 56 -0.14 7.75 2.97
C THR A 56 1.11 8.56 3.28
N LYS A 57 1.97 8.79 2.27
CA LYS A 57 3.17 9.60 2.45
C LYS A 57 2.88 11.07 2.76
N LYS A 58 1.81 11.63 2.18
CA LYS A 58 1.34 12.98 2.55
C LYS A 58 0.91 13.03 4.01
N MET A 59 0.20 12.02 4.49
CA MET A 59 -0.19 11.92 5.91
C MET A 59 1.03 11.77 6.81
N PHE A 60 2.00 10.94 6.44
CA PHE A 60 3.24 10.80 7.21
C PHE A 60 3.97 12.14 7.34
N ARG A 61 4.12 12.89 6.25
CA ARG A 61 4.73 14.23 6.29
C ARG A 61 3.92 15.22 7.13
N PHE A 62 2.59 15.13 7.08
CA PHE A 62 1.72 16.00 7.88
C PHE A 62 1.88 15.76 9.39
N TYR A 63 2.24 14.54 9.80
CA TYR A 63 2.53 14.17 11.18
C TYR A 63 4.04 14.07 11.49
N ASP A 64 4.90 14.66 10.66
CA ASP A 64 6.36 14.65 10.82
C ASP A 64 6.97 13.23 10.93
N ILE A 65 6.30 12.23 10.34
CA ILE A 65 6.81 10.86 10.27
C ILE A 65 7.76 10.75 9.07
N LEU A 66 8.98 10.28 9.32
CA LEU A 66 9.99 10.06 8.28
C LEU A 66 9.49 9.10 7.22
N THR A 67 9.67 9.49 5.97
CA THR A 67 9.33 8.68 4.80
C THR A 67 10.25 9.04 3.64
N PRO A 68 10.65 8.10 2.79
CA PRO A 68 11.48 8.39 1.62
C PRO A 68 10.89 9.53 0.77
N ARG A 69 11.73 10.39 0.21
CA ARG A 69 11.28 11.45 -0.71
C ARG A 69 10.57 10.82 -1.89
N SER A 70 9.51 11.44 -2.36
CA SER A 70 8.69 10.85 -3.41
C SER A 70 7.94 11.88 -4.23
N TRP A 71 7.72 11.55 -5.50
CA TRP A 71 6.99 12.35 -6.47
C TRP A 71 5.95 11.51 -7.18
N LEU A 72 4.84 12.14 -7.50
CA LEU A 72 3.77 11.54 -8.28
C LEU A 72 3.94 11.94 -9.75
N ALA A 73 3.78 10.99 -10.65
CA ALA A 73 3.66 11.23 -12.07
C ALA A 73 2.49 10.42 -12.64
N ARG A 74 1.85 10.92 -13.69
CA ARG A 74 0.68 10.30 -14.31
C ARG A 74 0.93 9.82 -15.73
N THR A 75 2.02 10.30 -16.33
CA THR A 75 2.45 9.95 -17.67
C THR A 75 3.95 9.66 -17.71
N PRO A 76 4.46 8.90 -18.68
CA PRO A 76 5.90 8.70 -18.85
C PRO A 76 6.67 10.02 -18.96
N GLN A 77 6.13 11.02 -19.65
CA GLN A 77 6.75 12.33 -19.84
C GLN A 77 6.86 13.11 -18.52
N GLU A 78 5.82 13.04 -17.67
CA GLU A 78 5.89 13.62 -16.32
C GLU A 78 6.94 12.92 -15.47
N ALA A 79 7.03 11.59 -15.54
CA ALA A 79 8.02 10.81 -14.82
C ALA A 79 9.45 11.18 -15.21
N LEU A 80 9.72 11.29 -16.50
CA LEU A 80 11.02 11.72 -17.02
C LEU A 80 11.37 13.15 -16.57
N ARG A 81 10.43 14.09 -16.60
CA ARG A 81 10.66 15.45 -16.07
C ARG A 81 11.00 15.45 -14.59
N VAL A 82 10.35 14.59 -13.81
CA VAL A 82 10.68 14.42 -12.37
C VAL A 82 12.11 13.95 -12.24
N MET A 83 12.52 12.90 -12.95
CA MET A 83 13.88 12.35 -12.86
C MET A 83 14.94 13.35 -13.33
N THR A 84 14.74 14.02 -14.44
CA THR A 84 15.67 15.07 -14.91
C THR A 84 15.85 16.18 -13.87
N ARG A 85 14.77 16.56 -13.18
CA ARG A 85 14.82 17.62 -12.16
C ARG A 85 15.42 17.18 -10.83
N GLN A 86 15.15 15.94 -10.42
CA GLN A 86 15.56 15.44 -9.11
C GLN A 86 16.90 14.71 -9.12
N GLN A 87 17.32 14.18 -10.26
CA GLN A 87 18.56 13.39 -10.46
C GLN A 87 18.75 12.34 -9.36
N MET A 88 17.67 11.64 -9.04
CA MET A 88 17.56 10.79 -7.86
C MET A 88 17.78 9.33 -8.22
N PHE A 89 19.02 8.92 -8.25
CA PHE A 89 19.42 7.51 -8.35
C PHE A 89 20.25 7.09 -7.14
N PRO A 90 20.10 5.85 -6.65
CA PRO A 90 19.11 4.86 -7.06
C PRO A 90 17.67 5.25 -6.64
N CYS A 91 16.68 4.75 -7.39
CA CYS A 91 15.29 5.07 -7.13
C CYS A 91 14.37 3.84 -7.18
N VAL A 92 13.12 4.06 -6.76
CA VAL A 92 12.02 3.07 -6.81
C VAL A 92 10.90 3.63 -7.69
N LEU A 93 10.38 2.80 -8.57
CA LEU A 93 9.23 3.11 -9.42
C LEU A 93 8.10 2.13 -9.13
N LYS A 94 6.91 2.63 -8.78
CA LYS A 94 5.77 1.79 -8.40
C LYS A 94 4.43 2.47 -8.65
N PRO A 95 3.34 1.72 -8.90
CA PRO A 95 2.00 2.29 -8.91
C PRO A 95 1.64 2.89 -7.55
N ALA A 96 0.97 4.04 -7.54
CA ALA A 96 0.48 4.66 -6.31
C ALA A 96 -0.58 3.80 -5.62
N ARG A 97 -1.33 3.01 -6.40
CA ARG A 97 -2.30 2.02 -5.91
C ARG A 97 -1.88 0.61 -6.33
N GLY A 98 -2.26 -0.38 -5.54
CA GLY A 98 -1.95 -1.78 -5.78
C GLY A 98 -1.22 -2.42 -4.61
N ALA A 99 -1.14 -3.74 -4.64
CA ALA A 99 -0.57 -4.58 -3.60
C ALA A 99 0.28 -5.72 -4.20
N HIS A 100 0.91 -6.49 -3.34
CA HIS A 100 1.68 -7.69 -3.69
C HIS A 100 2.88 -7.45 -4.61
N GLY A 101 3.51 -6.28 -4.54
CA GLY A 101 4.73 -5.98 -5.31
C GLY A 101 4.55 -5.89 -6.83
N LYS A 102 3.32 -5.98 -7.35
CA LYS A 102 3.09 -5.94 -8.80
C LYS A 102 3.52 -4.61 -9.39
N LYS A 103 4.38 -4.67 -10.43
CA LYS A 103 4.97 -3.50 -11.12
C LYS A 103 5.73 -2.57 -10.16
N VAL A 104 6.40 -3.12 -9.15
CA VAL A 104 7.31 -2.41 -8.27
C VAL A 104 8.74 -2.73 -8.72
N TYR A 105 9.49 -1.70 -9.09
CA TYR A 105 10.87 -1.77 -9.52
C TYR A 105 11.71 -1.01 -8.52
N VAL A 106 12.67 -1.69 -7.92
CA VAL A 106 13.51 -1.16 -6.85
C VAL A 106 14.96 -1.07 -7.32
N ASN A 107 15.73 -0.19 -6.68
CA ASN A 107 17.15 -0.01 -6.95
C ASN A 107 17.47 0.27 -8.43
N ILE A 108 16.67 1.14 -9.06
CA ILE A 108 16.95 1.61 -10.42
C ILE A 108 18.13 2.59 -10.36
N GLU A 109 19.24 2.26 -10.99
CA GLU A 109 20.51 2.96 -10.83
C GLU A 109 20.82 3.94 -11.97
N SER A 110 20.12 3.84 -13.10
CA SER A 110 20.39 4.65 -14.28
C SER A 110 19.13 5.17 -14.97
N GLU A 111 19.28 6.24 -15.76
CA GLU A 111 18.22 6.77 -16.59
C GLU A 111 17.78 5.77 -17.66
N ALA A 112 18.69 4.99 -18.22
CA ALA A 112 18.38 3.97 -19.21
C ALA A 112 17.43 2.91 -18.63
N GLU A 113 17.80 2.37 -17.47
CA GLU A 113 16.98 1.42 -16.73
C GLU A 113 15.61 2.02 -16.33
N PHE A 114 15.61 3.28 -15.86
CA PHE A 114 14.37 3.97 -15.52
C PHE A 114 13.42 4.09 -16.73
N ARG A 115 13.93 4.41 -17.92
CA ARG A 115 13.14 4.47 -19.14
C ARG A 115 12.55 3.11 -19.52
N GLU A 116 13.31 2.04 -19.38
CA GLU A 116 12.84 0.67 -19.60
C GLU A 116 11.71 0.32 -18.63
N MET A 117 11.90 0.56 -17.33
CA MET A 117 10.88 0.27 -16.31
C MET A 117 9.62 1.12 -16.49
N LEU A 118 9.72 2.34 -17.03
CA LEU A 118 8.55 3.14 -17.40
C LEU A 118 7.67 2.45 -18.44
N VAL A 119 8.25 1.81 -19.45
CA VAL A 119 7.49 1.04 -20.43
C VAL A 119 6.68 -0.06 -19.75
N HIS A 120 7.30 -0.78 -18.84
CA HIS A 120 6.64 -1.87 -18.11
C HIS A 120 5.56 -1.39 -17.14
N VAL A 121 5.82 -0.32 -16.39
CA VAL A 121 4.85 0.18 -15.41
C VAL A 121 3.60 0.75 -16.11
N PHE A 122 3.77 1.40 -17.26
CA PHE A 122 2.67 1.95 -18.05
C PHE A 122 2.08 0.97 -19.07
N ALA A 123 2.60 -0.26 -19.19
CA ALA A 123 2.11 -1.24 -20.17
C ALA A 123 0.58 -1.36 -20.17
N GLY A 124 -0.04 -1.08 -21.32
CA GLY A 124 -1.49 -1.09 -21.53
C GLY A 124 -2.24 0.12 -20.97
N LYS A 125 -1.53 1.16 -20.49
CA LYS A 125 -2.14 2.35 -19.90
C LYS A 125 -1.47 3.63 -20.38
N ARG A 126 -2.27 4.56 -20.88
CA ARG A 126 -1.79 5.91 -21.24
C ARG A 126 -1.56 6.80 -20.00
N ARG A 127 -2.35 6.61 -18.96
CA ARG A 127 -2.29 7.37 -17.69
C ARG A 127 -2.53 6.46 -16.51
N GLN A 128 -1.67 6.55 -15.52
CA GLN A 128 -1.87 5.98 -14.19
C GLN A 128 -1.02 6.74 -13.17
N ASP A 129 -1.48 6.81 -11.96
CA ASP A 129 -0.70 7.40 -10.88
C ASP A 129 0.45 6.45 -10.52
N ILE A 130 1.67 6.90 -10.73
CA ILE A 130 2.90 6.22 -10.33
C ILE A 130 3.65 7.06 -9.31
N LEU A 131 4.38 6.38 -8.45
CA LEU A 131 5.24 6.96 -7.43
C LEU A 131 6.69 6.70 -7.81
N ILE A 132 7.48 7.77 -7.82
CA ILE A 132 8.93 7.73 -7.94
C ILE A 132 9.47 8.09 -6.58
N GLU A 133 10.30 7.22 -6.00
CA GLU A 133 10.84 7.39 -4.65
C GLU A 133 12.35 7.24 -4.64
N GLU A 134 13.02 7.90 -3.70
CA GLU A 134 14.38 7.55 -3.38
C GLU A 134 14.46 6.10 -2.86
N TYR A 135 15.48 5.39 -3.29
CA TYR A 135 15.76 4.07 -2.76
C TYR A 135 16.44 4.20 -1.39
N VAL A 136 15.95 3.46 -0.42
CA VAL A 136 16.55 3.36 0.91
C VAL A 136 16.93 1.91 1.13
N ALA A 137 18.23 1.68 1.28
CA ALA A 137 18.75 0.36 1.61
C ALA A 137 18.36 -0.01 3.04
N GLY A 138 18.00 -1.28 3.25
CA GLY A 138 17.64 -1.78 4.58
C GLY A 138 16.84 -3.07 4.51
N LYS A 139 16.43 -3.54 5.66
CA LYS A 139 15.56 -4.71 5.78
C LYS A 139 14.09 -4.26 5.79
N ASP A 140 13.24 -5.03 5.12
CA ASP A 140 11.80 -4.82 5.13
C ASP A 140 11.18 -5.50 6.35
N TYR A 141 10.40 -4.72 7.11
CA TYR A 141 9.60 -5.24 8.21
C TYR A 141 8.12 -4.98 7.98
N ARG A 142 7.30 -6.00 8.26
CA ARG A 142 5.86 -5.86 8.34
C ARG A 142 5.44 -5.77 9.78
N VAL A 143 4.85 -4.65 10.16
CA VAL A 143 4.41 -4.39 11.52
C VAL A 143 2.88 -4.38 11.54
N LEU A 144 2.28 -5.26 12.35
CA LEU A 144 0.85 -5.24 12.63
C LEU A 144 0.60 -4.41 13.88
N VAL A 145 -0.16 -3.33 13.70
CA VAL A 145 -0.57 -2.45 14.80
C VAL A 145 -2.06 -2.63 15.04
N VAL A 146 -2.46 -2.79 16.30
CA VAL A 146 -3.86 -2.88 16.72
C VAL A 146 -4.08 -1.90 17.87
N GLY A 147 -4.97 -0.91 17.64
CA GLY A 147 -5.09 0.22 18.56
C GLY A 147 -3.78 1.03 18.61
N SER A 148 -3.21 1.20 19.79
CA SER A 148 -1.93 1.89 20.01
C SER A 148 -0.73 0.94 20.18
N GLY A 149 -0.94 -0.37 20.08
CA GLY A 149 0.09 -1.38 20.34
C GLY A 149 0.55 -2.13 19.10
N VAL A 150 1.84 -2.49 19.08
CA VAL A 150 2.39 -3.41 18.07
C VAL A 150 2.00 -4.84 18.47
N ALA A 151 1.21 -5.50 17.62
CA ALA A 151 0.74 -6.86 17.85
C ALA A 151 1.67 -7.93 17.26
N ALA A 152 2.35 -7.62 16.16
CA ALA A 152 3.31 -8.53 15.53
C ALA A 152 4.30 -7.78 14.65
N VAL A 153 5.51 -8.31 14.52
CA VAL A 153 6.54 -7.87 13.59
C VAL A 153 7.04 -9.08 12.83
N MET A 154 7.25 -8.92 11.52
CA MET A 154 7.71 -9.96 10.62
C MET A 154 8.73 -9.35 9.64
N GLU A 155 9.87 -9.99 9.46
CA GLU A 155 10.89 -9.69 8.46
C GLU A 155 10.60 -10.43 7.16
#